data_4278244e408d33d8e982b3acad95dc41
#
_entry.id   4278244e408d33d8e982b3acad95dc41
#
_cell.length_a   1.000
_cell.length_b   1.000
_cell.length_c   1.000
_cell.angle_alpha   90.00
_cell.angle_beta   90.00
_cell.angle_gamma   90.00
#
_symmetry.space_group_name_H-M   'P 1'
#
loop_
_entity.id
_entity.type
_entity.pdbx_description
1 polymer ?
#
loop_
_entity_poly.entity_id
_entity_poly.type
_entity_poly.pdbx_seq_one_letter_code
_entity_poly.pdbx_strand_id
1 'polypeptide(L)'
;MTVAEAEALLVHDGDWQRLSMSNGTKGPRLFDWAVLPILHGWEDDGRHFLLLRRCLDEKAEKAYYFVSAPTGTTLVEMVKAIGARWKIEECFEIGKAIGLEDYEVRGFTAWYRFITLVMVVMAALAAICAAALLPRTSSPSHEGTCPLLPLTMLEVCHLLASLLWPPPRSALLVLGWSWWRRCHQSRASYFHTKRRTAGK
;
A
#
# COMPACT_ATOMS: atom_id res chain seq x y z
N MET A 1 -32.81 6.25 -7.23
CA MET A 1 -31.65 6.65 -8.02
C MET A 1 -30.49 5.74 -7.66
N THR A 2 -29.94 5.06 -8.61
CA THR A 2 -28.73 4.22 -8.42
C THR A 2 -27.48 5.09 -8.42
N VAL A 3 -26.36 4.57 -7.91
CA VAL A 3 -25.06 5.30 -7.90
C VAL A 3 -24.61 5.65 -9.32
N ALA A 4 -24.85 4.76 -10.29
CA ALA A 4 -24.51 5.00 -11.69
C ALA A 4 -25.36 6.12 -12.32
N GLU A 5 -26.64 6.21 -11.97
CA GLU A 5 -27.53 7.31 -12.40
C GLU A 5 -27.09 8.62 -11.76
N ALA A 6 -26.70 8.63 -10.49
CA ALA A 6 -26.18 9.81 -9.80
C ALA A 6 -24.89 10.31 -10.43
N GLU A 7 -23.97 9.41 -10.78
CA GLU A 7 -22.76 9.77 -11.52
C GLU A 7 -23.08 10.43 -12.85
N ALA A 8 -23.95 9.81 -13.66
CA ALA A 8 -24.29 10.30 -14.99
C ALA A 8 -24.98 11.67 -14.98
N LEU A 9 -25.73 11.98 -13.92
CA LEU A 9 -26.48 13.22 -13.79
C LEU A 9 -25.70 14.36 -13.14
N LEU A 10 -24.82 14.05 -12.18
CA LEU A 10 -24.24 15.03 -11.26
C LEU A 10 -22.73 15.21 -11.42
N VAL A 11 -22.03 14.30 -12.10
CA VAL A 11 -20.57 14.41 -12.29
C VAL A 11 -20.26 14.85 -13.72
N HIS A 12 -19.60 15.97 -13.85
CA HIS A 12 -19.16 16.53 -15.13
C HIS A 12 -17.67 16.23 -15.37
N ASP A 13 -17.21 16.36 -16.60
CA ASP A 13 -15.81 16.09 -16.94
C ASP A 13 -14.81 16.95 -16.16
N GLY A 14 -15.17 18.15 -15.76
CA GLY A 14 -14.36 19.05 -14.95
C GLY A 14 -14.23 18.66 -13.46
N ASP A 15 -15.08 17.76 -12.98
CA ASP A 15 -15.10 17.35 -11.56
C ASP A 15 -14.07 16.24 -11.26
N TRP A 16 -13.49 15.63 -12.29
CA TRP A 16 -12.51 14.58 -12.17
C TRP A 16 -11.10 15.13 -11.90
N GLN A 17 -10.51 14.70 -10.80
CA GLN A 17 -9.14 15.05 -10.41
C GLN A 17 -8.26 13.82 -10.43
N ARG A 18 -7.09 13.91 -11.07
CA ARG A 18 -6.11 12.84 -11.10
C ARG A 18 -5.26 12.84 -9.86
N LEU A 19 -5.48 11.85 -8.99
CA LEU A 19 -4.80 11.72 -7.70
C LEU A 19 -4.19 10.33 -7.54
N SER A 20 -3.06 10.28 -6.82
CA SER A 20 -2.46 9.03 -6.41
C SER A 20 -3.11 8.52 -5.12
N MET A 21 -3.62 7.31 -5.16
CA MET A 21 -4.15 6.63 -3.99
C MET A 21 -3.03 6.14 -3.05
N SER A 22 -1.92 5.66 -3.61
CA SER A 22 -0.75 5.15 -2.89
C SER A 22 0.43 4.96 -3.84
N ASN A 23 1.62 4.74 -3.28
CA ASN A 23 2.78 4.33 -4.04
C ASN A 23 2.87 2.79 -4.04
N GLY A 24 2.75 2.19 -5.21
CA GLY A 24 2.99 0.76 -5.40
C GLY A 24 4.42 0.47 -5.85
N THR A 25 4.78 -0.81 -5.96
CA THR A 25 6.10 -1.26 -6.48
C THR A 25 6.37 -0.81 -7.91
N LYS A 26 5.33 -0.49 -8.68
CA LYS A 26 5.39 0.00 -10.06
C LYS A 26 5.26 1.53 -10.18
N GLY A 27 5.37 2.26 -9.08
CA GLY A 27 5.20 3.72 -9.00
C GLY A 27 3.82 4.14 -8.48
N PRO A 28 3.47 5.43 -8.59
CA PRO A 28 2.22 5.97 -8.08
C PRO A 28 0.99 5.30 -8.73
N ARG A 29 0.04 4.89 -7.91
CA ARG A 29 -1.24 4.32 -8.36
C ARG A 29 -2.22 5.46 -8.64
N LEU A 30 -2.16 5.99 -9.85
CA LEU A 30 -2.97 7.11 -10.30
C LEU A 30 -4.35 6.64 -10.77
N PHE A 31 -5.38 7.39 -10.36
CA PHE A 31 -6.77 7.24 -10.78
C PHE A 31 -7.39 8.62 -10.94
N ASP A 32 -8.45 8.71 -11.73
CA ASP A 32 -9.31 9.88 -11.74
C ASP A 32 -10.38 9.71 -10.64
N TRP A 33 -10.57 10.77 -9.86
CA TRP A 33 -11.47 10.79 -8.72
C TRP A 33 -12.44 11.96 -8.82
N ALA A 34 -13.69 11.70 -8.45
CA ALA A 34 -14.71 12.72 -8.25
C ALA A 34 -15.38 12.51 -6.89
N VAL A 35 -15.98 13.56 -6.34
CA VAL A 35 -16.68 13.53 -5.06
C VAL A 35 -18.05 14.18 -5.21
N LEU A 36 -19.07 13.53 -4.65
CA LEU A 36 -20.41 14.05 -4.53
C LEU A 36 -20.80 14.08 -3.05
N PRO A 37 -21.29 15.19 -2.51
CA PRO A 37 -21.92 15.21 -1.21
C PRO A 37 -23.23 14.41 -1.28
N ILE A 38 -23.53 13.63 -0.25
CA ILE A 38 -24.75 12.84 -0.17
C ILE A 38 -25.44 13.04 1.16
N LEU A 39 -26.74 12.90 1.15
CA LEU A 39 -27.56 12.90 2.38
C LEU A 39 -27.43 11.53 3.06
N HIS A 40 -27.28 11.53 4.37
CA HIS A 40 -27.40 10.34 5.18
C HIS A 40 -28.65 10.48 6.07
N GLY A 41 -29.67 9.68 5.74
CA GLY A 41 -30.99 9.87 6.34
C GLY A 41 -31.72 11.06 5.71
N TRP A 42 -32.30 11.91 6.55
CA TRP A 42 -33.13 13.08 6.12
C TRP A 42 -32.40 14.42 6.29
N GLU A 43 -31.21 14.41 6.90
CA GLU A 43 -30.45 15.62 7.20
C GLU A 43 -29.14 15.66 6.39
N ASP A 44 -28.85 16.83 5.84
CA ASP A 44 -27.55 17.13 5.26
C ASP A 44 -26.62 17.61 6.39
N ASP A 45 -25.78 16.70 6.91
CA ASP A 45 -24.80 17.03 7.92
C ASP A 45 -23.44 17.47 7.32
N GLY A 46 -23.36 17.51 5.98
CA GLY A 46 -22.12 17.87 5.26
C GLY A 46 -20.93 16.94 5.54
N ARG A 47 -21.20 15.72 6.06
CA ARG A 47 -20.16 14.77 6.49
C ARG A 47 -20.13 13.50 5.67
N HIS A 48 -21.10 13.30 4.78
CA HIS A 48 -21.23 12.09 3.99
C HIS A 48 -21.00 12.38 2.51
N PHE A 49 -20.14 11.56 1.91
CA PHE A 49 -19.69 11.73 0.54
C PHE A 49 -19.72 10.41 -0.21
N LEU A 50 -20.05 10.49 -1.49
CA LEU A 50 -19.83 9.42 -2.45
C LEU A 50 -18.57 9.78 -3.26
N LEU A 51 -17.51 8.98 -3.11
CA LEU A 51 -16.32 9.10 -3.94
C LEU A 51 -16.41 8.13 -5.10
N LEU A 52 -16.12 8.63 -6.27
CA LEU A 52 -16.04 7.87 -7.51
C LEU A 52 -14.58 7.76 -7.93
N ARG A 53 -14.18 6.57 -8.33
CA ARG A 53 -12.84 6.31 -8.87
C ARG A 53 -12.97 5.70 -10.26
N ARG A 54 -12.21 6.20 -11.21
CA ARG A 54 -12.10 5.68 -12.57
C ARG A 54 -10.66 5.28 -12.86
N CYS A 55 -10.45 4.05 -13.38
CA CYS A 55 -9.15 3.60 -13.86
C CYS A 55 -8.76 4.39 -15.12
N LEU A 56 -7.44 4.55 -15.34
CA LEU A 56 -6.88 5.27 -16.49
C LEU A 56 -6.66 4.39 -17.72
N ASP A 57 -6.96 3.11 -17.61
CA ASP A 57 -6.87 2.14 -18.69
C ASP A 57 -8.11 2.17 -19.59
N GLU A 58 -8.03 1.49 -20.75
CA GLU A 58 -9.11 1.45 -21.76
C GLU A 58 -10.43 0.89 -21.20
N LYS A 59 -10.36 0.02 -20.20
CA LYS A 59 -11.55 -0.55 -19.56
C LYS A 59 -12.30 0.44 -18.69
N ALA A 60 -11.63 1.53 -18.25
CA ALA A 60 -12.18 2.59 -17.40
C ALA A 60 -13.01 2.03 -16.21
N GLU A 61 -12.54 0.94 -15.60
CA GLU A 61 -13.22 0.32 -14.45
C GLU A 61 -13.48 1.36 -13.37
N LYS A 62 -14.71 1.37 -12.88
CA LYS A 62 -15.18 2.30 -11.86
C LYS A 62 -15.31 1.62 -10.52
N ALA A 63 -15.04 2.36 -9.47
CA ALA A 63 -15.34 1.94 -8.10
C ALA A 63 -15.94 3.11 -7.33
N TYR A 64 -16.84 2.79 -6.41
CA TYR A 64 -17.58 3.74 -5.61
C TYR A 64 -17.31 3.50 -4.13
N TYR A 65 -17.12 4.59 -3.39
CA TYR A 65 -16.84 4.54 -1.95
C TYR A 65 -17.78 5.48 -1.22
N PHE A 66 -18.46 4.92 -0.23
CA PHE A 66 -19.19 5.73 0.73
C PHE A 66 -18.21 6.17 1.82
N VAL A 67 -18.12 7.49 2.05
CA VAL A 67 -17.17 8.06 3.00
C VAL A 67 -17.92 8.95 3.98
N SER A 68 -17.66 8.74 5.27
CA SER A 68 -18.04 9.67 6.32
C SER A 68 -16.77 10.37 6.81
N ALA A 69 -16.73 11.69 6.72
CA ALA A 69 -15.57 12.48 7.08
C ALA A 69 -15.98 13.79 7.77
N PRO A 70 -15.12 14.38 8.60
CA PRO A 70 -15.35 15.70 9.17
C PRO A 70 -15.61 16.76 8.10
N THR A 71 -16.41 17.74 8.43
CA THR A 71 -16.67 18.88 7.54
C THR A 71 -15.35 19.58 7.17
N GLY A 72 -15.17 19.87 5.88
CA GLY A 72 -13.93 20.50 5.37
C GLY A 72 -12.82 19.54 4.98
N THR A 73 -13.02 18.19 5.13
CA THR A 73 -12.08 17.19 4.63
C THR A 73 -11.95 17.29 3.11
N THR A 74 -10.74 17.38 2.61
CA THR A 74 -10.45 17.51 1.18
C THR A 74 -10.54 16.16 0.45
N LEU A 75 -10.79 16.20 -0.87
CA LEU A 75 -10.77 15.00 -1.70
C LEU A 75 -9.44 14.24 -1.58
N VAL A 76 -8.32 14.97 -1.51
CA VAL A 76 -6.99 14.36 -1.38
C VAL A 76 -6.85 13.55 -0.09
N GLU A 77 -7.37 14.06 1.03
CA GLU A 77 -7.36 13.36 2.32
C GLU A 77 -8.24 12.11 2.29
N MET A 78 -9.44 12.20 1.71
CA MET A 78 -10.33 11.06 1.53
C MET A 78 -9.69 9.97 0.65
N VAL A 79 -9.06 10.34 -0.46
CA VAL A 79 -8.34 9.41 -1.35
C VAL A 79 -7.17 8.74 -0.63
N LYS A 80 -6.40 9.47 0.18
CA LYS A 80 -5.33 8.90 1.01
C LYS A 80 -5.87 7.91 2.04
N ALA A 81 -7.00 8.23 2.68
CA ALA A 81 -7.64 7.33 3.65
C ALA A 81 -8.09 6.02 2.99
N ILE A 82 -8.69 6.09 1.79
CA ILE A 82 -9.04 4.89 1.01
C ILE A 82 -7.79 4.08 0.66
N GLY A 83 -6.71 4.75 0.25
CA GLY A 83 -5.42 4.10 -0.04
C GLY A 83 -4.80 3.43 1.18
N ALA A 84 -4.95 4.02 2.36
CA ALA A 84 -4.44 3.46 3.61
C ALA A 84 -5.15 2.15 4.01
N ARG A 85 -6.40 1.93 3.58
CA ARG A 85 -7.13 0.68 3.83
C ARG A 85 -6.38 -0.55 3.29
N TRP A 86 -5.68 -0.40 2.17
CA TRP A 86 -4.87 -1.48 1.60
C TRP A 86 -3.76 -1.97 2.54
N LYS A 87 -3.30 -1.12 3.47
CA LYS A 87 -2.30 -1.50 4.48
C LYS A 87 -2.78 -2.60 5.41
N ILE A 88 -4.09 -2.71 5.63
CA ILE A 88 -4.67 -3.80 6.43
C ILE A 88 -4.49 -5.14 5.70
N GLU A 89 -4.70 -5.15 4.39
CA GLU A 89 -4.50 -6.34 3.55
C GLU A 89 -3.02 -6.76 3.53
N GLU A 90 -2.08 -5.81 3.38
CA GLU A 90 -0.64 -6.07 3.53
C GLU A 90 -0.30 -6.64 4.92
N CYS A 91 -0.91 -6.14 5.98
CA CYS A 91 -0.70 -6.67 7.32
C CYS A 91 -1.15 -8.13 7.43
N PHE A 92 -2.30 -8.48 6.85
CA PHE A 92 -2.76 -9.87 6.83
C PHE A 92 -1.86 -10.76 5.97
N GLU A 93 -1.39 -10.30 4.81
CA GLU A 93 -0.43 -11.05 3.98
C GLU A 93 0.87 -11.35 4.73
N ILE A 94 1.40 -10.35 5.43
CA ILE A 94 2.60 -10.52 6.27
C ILE A 94 2.30 -11.45 7.44
N GLY A 95 1.16 -11.26 8.11
CA GLY A 95 0.71 -12.13 9.18
C GLY A 95 0.66 -13.59 8.75
N LYS A 96 0.10 -13.89 7.59
CA LYS A 96 0.07 -15.24 7.00
C LYS A 96 1.47 -15.76 6.70
N ALA A 97 2.35 -14.94 6.15
CA ALA A 97 3.73 -15.32 5.86
C ALA A 97 4.54 -15.68 7.11
N ILE A 98 4.14 -15.22 8.29
CA ILE A 98 4.76 -15.55 9.59
C ILE A 98 3.93 -16.54 10.41
N GLY A 99 2.93 -17.19 9.79
CA GLY A 99 2.19 -18.30 10.39
C GLY A 99 0.84 -17.93 11.01
N LEU A 100 0.26 -16.77 10.72
CA LEU A 100 -1.05 -16.36 11.27
C LEU A 100 -2.16 -17.38 11.00
N GLU A 101 -2.11 -18.06 9.85
CA GLU A 101 -3.10 -19.07 9.45
C GLU A 101 -2.75 -20.50 9.89
N ASP A 102 -1.56 -20.72 10.47
CA ASP A 102 -1.12 -22.04 10.93
C ASP A 102 -1.66 -22.41 12.33
N TYR A 103 -2.56 -21.57 12.88
CA TYR A 103 -3.11 -21.77 14.21
C TYR A 103 -4.21 -22.84 14.23
N GLU A 104 -3.95 -23.96 14.88
CA GLU A 104 -4.90 -25.08 15.00
C GLU A 104 -5.57 -25.23 16.35
N VAL A 105 -5.10 -24.50 17.38
CA VAL A 105 -5.58 -24.64 18.75
C VAL A 105 -6.91 -23.90 18.96
N ARG A 106 -7.90 -24.58 19.56
CA ARG A 106 -9.27 -24.07 19.72
C ARG A 106 -9.50 -23.26 21.02
N GLY A 107 -8.52 -23.17 21.91
CA GLY A 107 -8.66 -22.49 23.20
C GLY A 107 -8.58 -20.97 23.05
N PHE A 108 -9.59 -20.22 23.58
CA PHE A 108 -9.64 -18.76 23.51
C PHE A 108 -8.36 -18.07 24.02
N THR A 109 -7.89 -18.45 25.21
CA THR A 109 -6.66 -17.89 25.79
C THR A 109 -5.42 -18.20 24.93
N ALA A 110 -5.34 -19.41 24.35
CA ALA A 110 -4.23 -19.79 23.49
C ALA A 110 -4.28 -19.02 22.17
N TRP A 111 -5.48 -18.76 21.62
CA TRP A 111 -5.67 -17.92 20.44
C TRP A 111 -5.16 -16.49 20.68
N TYR A 112 -5.54 -15.86 21.79
CA TYR A 112 -5.06 -14.53 22.15
C TYR A 112 -3.52 -14.46 22.28
N ARG A 113 -2.92 -15.44 22.93
CA ARG A 113 -1.45 -15.52 23.07
C ARG A 113 -0.79 -15.63 21.70
N PHE A 114 -1.33 -16.48 20.82
CA PHE A 114 -0.79 -16.67 19.49
C PHE A 114 -0.88 -15.37 18.66
N ILE A 115 -2.06 -14.73 18.59
CA ILE A 115 -2.23 -13.46 17.87
C ILE A 115 -1.31 -12.37 18.42
N THR A 116 -1.16 -12.30 19.75
CA THR A 116 -0.25 -11.33 20.37
C THR A 116 1.21 -11.57 19.91
N LEU A 117 1.66 -12.81 19.85
CA LEU A 117 3.00 -13.14 19.35
C LEU A 117 3.17 -12.75 17.88
N VAL A 118 2.20 -13.05 17.03
CA VAL A 118 2.21 -12.62 15.62
C VAL A 118 2.31 -11.10 15.53
N MET A 119 1.52 -10.35 16.30
CA MET A 119 1.59 -8.89 16.32
C MET A 119 2.94 -8.35 16.79
N VAL A 120 3.56 -8.99 17.79
CA VAL A 120 4.90 -8.62 18.26
C VAL A 120 5.95 -8.85 17.17
N VAL A 121 5.88 -9.98 16.45
CA VAL A 121 6.79 -10.24 15.32
C VAL A 121 6.59 -9.23 14.22
N MET A 122 5.34 -8.89 13.86
CA MET A 122 5.05 -7.86 12.87
C MET A 122 5.60 -6.49 13.29
N ALA A 123 5.44 -6.11 14.56
CA ALA A 123 5.98 -4.86 15.08
C ALA A 123 7.52 -4.83 15.02
N ALA A 124 8.18 -5.94 15.34
CA ALA A 124 9.63 -6.06 15.22
C ALA A 124 10.10 -5.93 13.76
N LEU A 125 9.44 -6.60 12.81
CA LEU A 125 9.74 -6.48 11.38
C LEU A 125 9.55 -5.04 10.89
N ALA A 126 8.47 -4.38 11.31
CA ALA A 126 8.23 -2.97 10.97
C ALA A 126 9.32 -2.05 11.54
N ALA A 127 9.75 -2.28 12.78
CA ALA A 127 10.83 -1.51 13.40
C ALA A 127 12.17 -1.69 12.66
N ILE A 128 12.50 -2.91 12.21
CA ILE A 128 13.70 -3.18 11.40
C ILE A 128 13.62 -2.45 10.06
N CYS A 129 12.46 -2.50 9.40
CA CYS A 129 12.25 -1.76 8.15
C CYS A 129 12.42 -0.25 8.35
N ALA A 130 11.84 0.32 9.42
CA ALA A 130 11.95 1.73 9.74
C ALA A 130 13.41 2.13 10.05
N ALA A 131 14.14 1.31 10.81
CA ALA A 131 15.55 1.54 11.10
C ALA A 131 16.43 1.49 9.83
N ALA A 132 16.08 0.66 8.86
CA ALA A 132 16.78 0.58 7.59
C ALA A 132 16.53 1.79 6.65
N LEU A 133 15.48 2.57 6.91
CA LEU A 133 15.15 3.81 6.18
C LEU A 133 15.90 5.03 6.70
N LEU A 134 16.45 4.97 7.92
CA LEU A 134 17.19 6.09 8.49
C LEU A 134 18.46 6.37 7.66
N PRO A 135 18.76 7.64 7.35
CA PRO A 135 19.96 7.99 6.63
C PRO A 135 21.18 7.56 7.43
N ARG A 136 21.97 6.63 6.88
CA ARG A 136 23.27 6.28 7.44
C ARG A 136 24.25 7.38 7.06
N THR A 137 24.78 8.07 8.06
CA THR A 137 25.67 9.24 7.94
C THR A 137 27.03 8.95 7.27
N SER A 138 27.25 7.75 6.76
CA SER A 138 28.53 7.38 6.13
C SER A 138 28.37 6.25 5.12
N SER A 139 27.72 6.54 3.98
CA SER A 139 27.92 5.72 2.79
C SER A 139 28.56 6.58 1.72
N PRO A 140 29.76 6.24 1.19
CA PRO A 140 30.30 6.92 0.04
C PRO A 140 29.29 6.80 -1.09
N SER A 141 28.92 7.94 -1.68
CA SER A 141 28.12 7.99 -2.91
C SER A 141 28.88 7.27 -4.01
N HIS A 142 28.57 6.01 -4.25
CA HIS A 142 28.97 5.36 -5.50
C HIS A 142 28.15 6.00 -6.61
N GLU A 143 28.78 6.90 -7.35
CA GLU A 143 28.26 7.42 -8.61
C GLU A 143 27.93 6.22 -9.51
N GLY A 144 26.65 6.12 -9.91
CA GLY A 144 26.18 5.05 -10.78
C GLY A 144 25.28 3.99 -10.13
N THR A 145 25.00 4.04 -8.82
CA THR A 145 24.12 3.08 -8.15
C THR A 145 22.65 3.39 -8.42
N CYS A 146 21.93 2.42 -8.95
CA CYS A 146 20.48 2.46 -9.09
C CYS A 146 19.84 2.67 -7.68
N PRO A 147 18.89 3.61 -7.51
CA PRO A 147 18.22 3.81 -6.24
C PRO A 147 17.51 2.52 -5.81
N LEU A 148 17.84 2.03 -4.61
CA LEU A 148 17.22 0.84 -4.06
C LEU A 148 15.81 1.17 -3.56
N LEU A 149 14.87 0.27 -3.79
CA LEU A 149 13.59 0.33 -3.12
C LEU A 149 13.76 0.07 -1.61
N PRO A 150 12.92 0.67 -0.76
CA PRO A 150 12.90 0.39 0.66
C PRO A 150 12.72 -1.12 0.94
N LEU A 151 13.29 -1.62 2.02
CA LEU A 151 13.03 -2.97 2.50
C LEU A 151 11.56 -3.10 2.90
N THR A 152 10.91 -4.17 2.45
CA THR A 152 9.59 -4.54 2.92
C THR A 152 9.71 -5.50 4.11
N MET A 153 8.66 -5.57 4.96
CA MET A 153 8.64 -6.52 6.08
C MET A 153 8.83 -7.97 5.62
N LEU A 154 8.24 -8.35 4.48
CA LEU A 154 8.38 -9.68 3.90
C LEU A 154 9.81 -9.97 3.46
N GLU A 155 10.50 -8.98 2.90
CA GLU A 155 11.93 -9.09 2.56
C GLU A 155 12.79 -9.29 3.81
N VAL A 156 12.53 -8.53 4.87
CA VAL A 156 13.21 -8.67 6.16
C VAL A 156 12.98 -10.07 6.74
N CYS A 157 11.74 -10.57 6.67
CA CYS A 157 11.42 -11.93 7.11
C CYS A 157 12.25 -12.98 6.35
N HIS A 158 12.34 -12.88 5.02
CA HIS A 158 13.14 -13.78 4.19
C HIS A 158 14.65 -13.66 4.48
N LEU A 159 15.15 -12.45 4.71
CA LEU A 159 16.55 -12.23 5.10
C LEU A 159 16.86 -12.88 6.44
N LEU A 160 16.01 -12.68 7.45
CA LEU A 160 16.17 -13.29 8.75
C LEU A 160 16.13 -14.83 8.69
N ALA A 161 15.15 -15.39 7.97
CA ALA A 161 15.05 -16.82 7.76
C ALA A 161 16.31 -17.39 7.07
N SER A 162 16.84 -16.66 6.06
CA SER A 162 18.02 -17.09 5.31
C SER A 162 19.35 -16.95 6.08
N LEU A 163 19.41 -16.02 7.04
CA LEU A 163 20.61 -15.74 7.83
C LEU A 163 20.65 -16.53 9.12
N LEU A 164 19.49 -16.80 9.73
CA LEU A 164 19.40 -17.42 11.06
C LEU A 164 19.07 -18.92 11.01
N TRP A 165 18.47 -19.41 9.92
CA TRP A 165 18.05 -20.82 9.80
C TRP A 165 19.11 -21.68 9.11
N PRO A 166 19.47 -22.87 9.66
CA PRO A 166 20.40 -23.77 8.99
C PRO A 166 19.77 -24.46 7.74
N PRO A 167 20.57 -24.74 6.68
CA PRO A 167 21.99 -24.47 6.56
C PRO A 167 22.27 -22.99 6.32
N PRO A 168 23.23 -22.41 7.05
CA PRO A 168 23.56 -21.00 6.88
C PRO A 168 24.13 -20.77 5.49
N ARG A 169 23.43 -20.03 4.67
CA ARG A 169 23.98 -19.51 3.43
C ARG A 169 24.97 -18.39 3.75
N SER A 170 25.96 -18.18 2.87
CA SER A 170 26.85 -17.03 3.03
C SER A 170 26.03 -15.74 3.12
N ALA A 171 26.24 -14.96 4.19
CA ALA A 171 25.54 -13.70 4.40
C ALA A 171 25.72 -12.74 3.20
N LEU A 172 26.92 -12.73 2.58
CA LEU A 172 27.19 -11.94 1.39
C LEU A 172 26.30 -12.36 0.21
N LEU A 173 26.05 -13.65 0.03
CA LEU A 173 25.21 -14.18 -1.06
C LEU A 173 23.76 -13.78 -0.85
N VAL A 174 23.23 -13.90 0.38
CA VAL A 174 21.86 -13.54 0.74
C VAL A 174 21.62 -12.02 0.57
N LEU A 175 22.56 -11.21 1.09
CA LEU A 175 22.49 -9.75 0.98
C LEU A 175 22.67 -9.29 -0.48
N GLY A 176 23.56 -9.92 -1.22
CA GLY A 176 23.77 -9.66 -2.64
C GLY A 176 22.53 -9.95 -3.47
N TRP A 177 21.82 -11.04 -3.18
CA TRP A 177 20.55 -11.36 -3.84
C TRP A 177 19.44 -10.34 -3.50
N SER A 178 19.31 -9.94 -2.23
CA SER A 178 18.38 -8.90 -1.82
C SER A 178 18.66 -7.57 -2.53
N TRP A 179 19.93 -7.16 -2.56
CA TRP A 179 20.36 -5.96 -3.26
C TRP A 179 20.02 -6.01 -4.75
N TRP A 180 20.37 -7.12 -5.43
CA TRP A 180 20.07 -7.33 -6.86
C TRP A 180 18.57 -7.24 -7.13
N ARG A 181 17.73 -7.89 -6.32
CA ARG A 181 16.27 -7.88 -6.46
C ARG A 181 15.71 -6.47 -6.35
N ARG A 182 16.15 -5.71 -5.36
CA ARG A 182 15.69 -4.32 -5.14
C ARG A 182 16.13 -3.38 -6.25
N CYS A 183 17.32 -3.52 -6.79
CA CYS A 183 17.77 -2.80 -7.97
C CYS A 183 16.92 -3.14 -9.20
N HIS A 184 16.64 -4.41 -9.40
CA HIS A 184 15.82 -4.86 -10.55
C HIS A 184 14.39 -4.33 -10.47
N GLN A 185 13.77 -4.37 -9.31
CA GLN A 185 12.45 -3.80 -9.07
C GLN A 185 12.43 -2.28 -9.27
N SER A 186 13.45 -1.57 -8.83
CA SER A 186 13.58 -0.13 -9.03
C SER A 186 13.64 0.24 -10.52
N ARG A 187 14.45 -0.50 -11.30
CA ARG A 187 14.51 -0.32 -12.78
C ARG A 187 13.15 -0.60 -13.42
N ALA A 188 12.48 -1.67 -13.04
CA ALA A 188 11.16 -2.00 -13.54
C ALA A 188 10.14 -0.89 -13.25
N SER A 189 10.14 -0.36 -12.03
CA SER A 189 9.29 0.77 -11.61
C SER A 189 9.55 2.01 -12.48
N TYR A 190 10.82 2.36 -12.72
CA TYR A 190 11.21 3.48 -13.58
C TYR A 190 10.67 3.33 -15.01
N PHE A 191 10.86 2.18 -15.64
CA PHE A 191 10.38 1.95 -17.00
C PHE A 191 8.85 1.90 -17.11
N HIS A 192 8.16 1.37 -16.11
CA HIS A 192 6.70 1.41 -16.05
C HIS A 192 6.18 2.85 -15.95
N THR A 193 6.79 3.67 -15.11
CA THR A 193 6.42 5.08 -14.96
C THR A 193 6.67 5.82 -16.27
N LYS A 194 7.84 5.64 -16.90
CA LYS A 194 8.19 6.26 -18.17
C LYS A 194 7.21 5.92 -19.28
N ARG A 195 6.79 4.66 -19.41
CA ARG A 195 5.78 4.26 -20.41
C ARG A 195 4.44 4.94 -20.19
N ARG A 196 4.00 5.06 -18.94
CA ARG A 196 2.75 5.75 -18.59
C ARG A 196 2.77 7.24 -18.90
N THR A 197 3.93 7.89 -18.79
CA THR A 197 4.08 9.32 -19.08
C THR A 197 4.32 9.61 -20.55
N ALA A 198 4.91 8.68 -21.31
CA ALA A 198 5.20 8.84 -22.75
C ALA A 198 3.99 8.49 -23.64
N GLY A 199 2.97 7.80 -23.13
CA GLY A 199 1.74 7.45 -23.84
C GLY A 199 0.63 8.50 -23.72
N LYS A 200 0.99 9.72 -23.35
CA LYS A 200 0.19 10.93 -23.35
C LYS A 200 0.85 11.93 -24.26
#